data_f236e110fdb7180d50e7fbfeedfe1a39
#
_entry.id   f236e110fdb7180d50e7fbfeedfe1a39
#
_cell.length_a   1.000
_cell.length_b   1.000
_cell.length_c   1.000
_cell.angle_alpha   90.00
_cell.angle_beta   90.00
_cell.angle_gamma   90.00
#
_symmetry.space_group_name_H-M   'P 1'
#
loop_
_entity.id
_entity.type
_entity.pdbx_description
1 polymer ?
#
loop_
_entity_poly.entity_id
_entity_poly.type
_entity_poly.pdbx_seq_one_letter_code
_entity_poly.pdbx_strand_id
1 'polypeptide(L)'
;MPQKKNPDPLEFLRGNSGSSFGNLFSMLTILKGLPLSYFKDMQDDKKLVFNSYDLLKNSIQVLIDILNNFSPNKKRMLELANEGFILSTDLADYLVQKHNLPFRKAYMVTAKIVNLAETKNLKLYELPMKELKKIEPNLDDNVFKVLNLRNSIKSKKSYGGTSFENIKKMLKKYKRESK
;
A
#
# COMPACT_ATOMS: atom_id res chain seq x y z
N MET A 1 0.22 -16.74 26.16
CA MET A 1 -0.04 -15.62 27.08
C MET A 1 -1.46 -15.13 26.82
N PRO A 2 -2.37 -15.09 27.80
CA PRO A 2 -3.79 -14.80 27.57
C PRO A 2 -4.08 -13.41 26.97
N GLN A 3 -3.18 -12.45 27.20
CA GLN A 3 -3.30 -11.07 26.69
C GLN A 3 -2.77 -10.88 25.28
N LYS A 4 -2.03 -11.87 24.73
CA LYS A 4 -1.43 -11.78 23.40
C LYS A 4 -2.43 -12.23 22.34
N LYS A 5 -2.72 -11.40 21.38
CA LYS A 5 -3.50 -11.73 20.17
C LYS A 5 -2.53 -11.76 18.98
N ASN A 6 -2.41 -12.92 18.37
CA ASN A 6 -1.61 -13.09 17.15
C ASN A 6 -2.56 -13.10 15.94
N PRO A 7 -2.14 -12.61 14.79
CA PRO A 7 -2.87 -12.76 13.53
C PRO A 7 -2.60 -14.15 12.92
N ASP A 8 -2.84 -15.22 13.69
CA ASP A 8 -2.51 -16.61 13.32
C ASP A 8 -2.97 -17.01 11.91
N PRO A 9 -4.21 -16.66 11.45
CA PRO A 9 -4.63 -17.00 10.09
C PRO A 9 -3.78 -16.33 9.01
N LEU A 10 -3.34 -15.08 9.22
CA LEU A 10 -2.47 -14.37 8.27
C LEU A 10 -1.05 -14.95 8.29
N GLU A 11 -0.55 -15.36 9.45
CA GLU A 11 0.74 -16.02 9.59
C GLU A 11 0.74 -17.38 8.89
N PHE A 12 -0.34 -18.15 9.04
CA PHE A 12 -0.57 -19.39 8.31
C PHE A 12 -0.51 -19.19 6.79
N LEU A 13 -1.23 -18.21 6.24
CA LEU A 13 -1.19 -17.89 4.82
C LEU A 13 0.22 -17.50 4.34
N ARG A 14 0.92 -16.73 5.13
CA ARG A 14 2.31 -16.35 4.84
C ARG A 14 3.25 -17.56 4.86
N GLY A 15 3.08 -18.45 5.83
CA GLY A 15 3.87 -19.68 5.94
C GLY A 15 3.66 -20.62 4.75
N ASN A 16 2.43 -20.75 4.25
CA ASN A 16 2.08 -21.60 3.12
C ASN A 16 2.78 -21.23 1.81
N SER A 17 3.24 -19.97 1.67
CA SER A 17 4.01 -19.56 0.50
C SER A 17 5.30 -20.35 0.32
N GLY A 18 5.98 -20.68 1.44
CA GLY A 18 7.19 -21.48 1.41
C GLY A 18 6.97 -22.89 0.84
N SER A 19 5.87 -23.54 1.26
CA SER A 19 5.49 -24.86 0.74
C SER A 19 5.14 -24.81 -0.76
N SER A 20 4.45 -23.75 -1.21
CA SER A 20 4.12 -23.56 -2.63
C SER A 20 5.39 -23.40 -3.48
N PHE A 21 6.35 -22.60 -3.03
CA PHE A 21 7.63 -22.44 -3.71
C PHE A 21 8.45 -23.74 -3.71
N GLY A 22 8.43 -24.51 -2.62
CA GLY A 22 9.06 -25.82 -2.53
C GLY A 22 8.49 -26.80 -3.56
N ASN A 23 7.17 -26.88 -3.68
CA ASN A 23 6.50 -27.73 -4.69
C ASN A 23 6.86 -27.31 -6.11
N LEU A 24 6.86 -26.00 -6.40
CA LEU A 24 7.27 -25.50 -7.73
C LEU A 24 8.73 -25.83 -8.05
N PHE A 25 9.63 -25.59 -7.10
CA PHE A 25 11.05 -25.89 -7.29
C PHE A 25 11.28 -27.38 -7.51
N SER A 26 10.61 -28.25 -6.75
CA SER A 26 10.66 -29.69 -6.91
C SER A 26 10.17 -30.13 -8.29
N MET A 27 9.04 -29.55 -8.76
CA MET A 27 8.51 -29.84 -10.11
C MET A 27 9.51 -29.44 -11.20
N LEU A 28 10.07 -28.24 -11.11
CA LEU A 28 11.08 -27.79 -12.09
C LEU A 28 12.34 -28.67 -12.08
N THR A 29 12.71 -29.20 -10.91
CA THR A 29 13.84 -30.11 -10.77
C THR A 29 13.56 -31.47 -11.43
N ILE A 30 12.36 -32.03 -11.25
CA ILE A 30 11.93 -33.27 -11.91
C ILE A 30 11.97 -33.12 -13.42
N LEU A 31 11.47 -31.99 -13.93
CA LEU A 31 11.41 -31.72 -15.39
C LEU A 31 12.77 -31.44 -16.02
N LYS A 32 13.79 -31.08 -15.22
CA LYS A 32 15.08 -30.70 -15.74
C LYS A 32 15.80 -31.85 -16.44
N GLY A 33 16.10 -31.65 -17.70
CA GLY A 33 16.91 -32.62 -18.51
C GLY A 33 16.19 -33.90 -18.94
N LEU A 34 14.87 -33.97 -18.76
CA LEU A 34 14.08 -35.10 -19.29
C LEU A 34 14.08 -35.04 -20.79
N PRO A 35 14.42 -36.16 -21.49
CA PRO A 35 14.30 -36.28 -22.94
C PRO A 35 12.82 -36.40 -23.39
N LEU A 36 12.60 -36.46 -24.70
CA LEU A 36 11.27 -36.70 -25.26
C LEU A 36 10.74 -38.07 -24.83
N SER A 37 9.46 -38.13 -24.48
CA SER A 37 8.72 -39.30 -24.01
C SER A 37 8.44 -39.27 -22.52
N TYR A 38 7.69 -40.25 -21.99
CA TYR A 38 7.36 -40.34 -20.57
C TYR A 38 8.46 -41.11 -19.84
N PHE A 39 8.98 -40.48 -18.79
CA PHE A 39 9.93 -41.07 -17.86
C PHE A 39 9.30 -41.30 -16.49
N LYS A 40 9.79 -42.27 -15.75
CA LYS A 40 9.27 -42.64 -14.44
C LYS A 40 9.39 -41.55 -13.41
N ASP A 41 10.33 -40.64 -13.57
CA ASP A 41 10.50 -39.41 -12.82
C ASP A 41 9.19 -38.60 -12.74
N MET A 42 8.39 -38.62 -13.79
CA MET A 42 7.08 -37.96 -13.89
C MET A 42 6.00 -38.60 -12.99
N GLN A 43 6.28 -39.66 -12.26
CA GLN A 43 5.34 -40.21 -11.28
C GLN A 43 5.20 -39.34 -10.03
N ASP A 44 6.24 -38.59 -9.68
CA ASP A 44 6.22 -37.71 -8.50
C ASP A 44 5.56 -36.35 -8.73
N ASP A 45 5.22 -35.99 -9.99
CA ASP A 45 4.57 -34.75 -10.34
C ASP A 45 3.21 -34.56 -9.64
N LYS A 46 2.43 -35.64 -9.58
CA LYS A 46 1.04 -35.64 -9.05
C LYS A 46 1.01 -35.27 -7.58
N LYS A 47 1.94 -35.76 -6.78
CA LYS A 47 2.04 -35.43 -5.37
C LYS A 47 2.24 -33.92 -5.15
N LEU A 48 3.11 -33.32 -5.95
CA LEU A 48 3.41 -31.89 -5.86
C LEU A 48 2.20 -31.02 -6.29
N VAL A 49 1.52 -31.45 -7.36
CA VAL A 49 0.31 -30.77 -7.88
C VAL A 49 -0.82 -30.86 -6.85
N PHE A 50 -1.10 -32.07 -6.32
CA PHE A 50 -2.18 -32.25 -5.35
C PHE A 50 -1.92 -31.52 -4.06
N ASN A 51 -0.68 -31.56 -3.54
CA ASN A 51 -0.29 -30.76 -2.39
C ASN A 51 -0.49 -29.27 -2.61
N SER A 52 -0.13 -28.78 -3.80
CA SER A 52 -0.30 -27.35 -4.15
C SER A 52 -1.78 -26.98 -4.27
N TYR A 53 -2.61 -27.85 -4.82
CA TYR A 53 -4.06 -27.66 -4.91
C TYR A 53 -4.72 -27.57 -3.53
N ASP A 54 -4.42 -28.55 -2.64
CA ASP A 54 -5.00 -28.59 -1.30
C ASP A 54 -4.53 -27.38 -0.46
N LEU A 55 -3.25 -27.01 -0.58
CA LEU A 55 -2.70 -25.83 0.07
C LEU A 55 -3.40 -24.56 -0.38
N LEU A 56 -3.60 -24.38 -1.69
CA LEU A 56 -4.29 -23.23 -2.26
C LEU A 56 -5.77 -23.21 -1.83
N LYS A 57 -6.45 -24.33 -1.92
CA LYS A 57 -7.87 -24.45 -1.51
C LYS A 57 -8.07 -24.05 -0.05
N ASN A 58 -7.24 -24.59 0.85
CA ASN A 58 -7.30 -24.27 2.27
C ASN A 58 -6.95 -22.79 2.53
N SER A 59 -5.93 -22.28 1.83
CA SER A 59 -5.54 -20.86 1.95
C SER A 59 -6.67 -19.91 1.50
N ILE A 60 -7.37 -20.24 0.42
CA ILE A 60 -8.52 -19.45 -0.05
C ILE A 60 -9.66 -19.49 0.99
N GLN A 61 -9.96 -20.65 1.58
CA GLN A 61 -10.99 -20.74 2.61
C GLN A 61 -10.65 -19.87 3.83
N VAL A 62 -9.42 -19.96 4.32
CA VAL A 62 -8.93 -19.11 5.44
C VAL A 62 -9.02 -17.63 5.07
N LEU A 63 -8.66 -17.25 3.83
CA LEU A 63 -8.76 -15.87 3.37
C LEU A 63 -10.22 -15.37 3.34
N ILE A 64 -11.16 -16.21 2.90
CA ILE A 64 -12.59 -15.89 2.93
C ILE A 64 -13.05 -15.60 4.36
N ASP A 65 -12.67 -16.46 5.31
CA ASP A 65 -13.03 -16.30 6.72
C ASP A 65 -12.43 -15.01 7.33
N ILE A 66 -11.17 -14.69 6.99
CA ILE A 66 -10.53 -13.43 7.39
C ILE A 66 -11.33 -12.23 6.85
N LEU A 67 -11.65 -12.23 5.54
CA LEU A 67 -12.34 -11.11 4.90
C LEU A 67 -13.76 -10.91 5.43
N ASN A 68 -14.47 -11.98 5.74
CA ASN A 68 -15.81 -11.92 6.32
C ASN A 68 -15.83 -11.36 7.76
N ASN A 69 -14.73 -11.54 8.50
CA ASN A 69 -14.59 -11.09 9.88
C ASN A 69 -13.67 -9.86 10.03
N PHE A 70 -13.20 -9.27 8.92
CA PHE A 70 -12.34 -8.11 8.94
C PHE A 70 -13.07 -6.84 9.33
N SER A 71 -12.57 -6.14 10.34
CA SER A 71 -13.09 -4.84 10.78
C SER A 71 -11.96 -3.80 10.86
N PRO A 72 -11.92 -2.80 9.94
CA PRO A 72 -10.88 -1.78 9.96
C PRO A 72 -11.08 -0.81 11.12
N ASN A 73 -10.03 -0.55 11.89
CA ASN A 73 -10.03 0.50 12.89
C ASN A 73 -9.82 1.87 12.21
N LYS A 74 -10.91 2.45 11.71
CA LYS A 74 -10.90 3.70 10.94
C LYS A 74 -10.27 4.87 11.71
N LYS A 75 -10.48 4.93 13.04
CA LYS A 75 -9.92 6.00 13.89
C LYS A 75 -8.40 5.89 13.92
N ARG A 76 -7.89 4.68 14.26
CA ARG A 76 -6.43 4.46 14.31
C ARG A 76 -5.75 4.62 12.95
N MET A 77 -6.40 4.17 11.87
CA MET A 77 -5.90 4.37 10.51
C MET A 77 -5.77 5.86 10.15
N LEU A 78 -6.76 6.68 10.54
CA LEU A 78 -6.71 8.13 10.30
C LEU A 78 -5.63 8.81 11.15
N GLU A 79 -5.46 8.41 12.41
CA GLU A 79 -4.39 8.89 13.27
C GLU A 79 -3.02 8.61 12.64
N LEU A 80 -2.76 7.36 12.25
CA LEU A 80 -1.51 6.95 11.61
C LEU A 80 -1.26 7.68 10.27
N ALA A 81 -2.32 7.93 9.48
CA ALA A 81 -2.20 8.69 8.24
C ALA A 81 -1.89 10.19 8.47
N ASN A 82 -2.09 10.70 9.68
CA ASN A 82 -1.72 12.07 10.06
C ASN A 82 -0.33 12.15 10.74
N GLU A 83 0.31 11.01 10.99
CA GLU A 83 1.65 10.97 11.54
C GLU A 83 2.71 11.11 10.42
N GLY A 84 3.91 11.54 10.77
CA GLY A 84 5.10 11.43 9.91
C GLY A 84 5.12 12.32 8.67
N PHE A 85 4.42 13.45 8.63
CA PHE A 85 4.48 14.44 7.54
C PHE A 85 4.18 13.86 6.14
N ILE A 86 3.28 12.89 6.03
CA ILE A 86 2.94 12.19 4.78
C ILE A 86 2.53 13.14 3.63
N LEU A 87 2.02 14.33 3.96
CA LEU A 87 1.61 15.36 2.99
C LEU A 87 2.77 16.23 2.48
N SER A 88 4.01 16.00 2.93
CA SER A 88 5.16 16.78 2.50
C SER A 88 5.42 16.66 0.99
N THR A 89 5.17 15.48 0.41
CA THR A 89 5.29 15.27 -1.04
C THR A 89 4.26 16.10 -1.82
N ASP A 90 3.02 16.13 -1.35
CA ASP A 90 1.97 16.95 -1.98
C ASP A 90 2.31 18.45 -1.88
N LEU A 91 2.97 18.88 -0.79
CA LEU A 91 3.48 20.26 -0.66
C LEU A 91 4.57 20.56 -1.70
N ALA A 92 5.53 19.65 -1.89
CA ALA A 92 6.56 19.82 -2.90
C ALA A 92 5.97 19.91 -4.31
N ASP A 93 5.03 19.03 -4.64
CA ASP A 93 4.32 19.05 -5.92
C ASP A 93 3.53 20.35 -6.12
N TYR A 94 2.88 20.86 -5.08
CA TYR A 94 2.17 22.14 -5.11
C TYR A 94 3.11 23.30 -5.42
N LEU A 95 4.27 23.36 -4.78
CA LEU A 95 5.28 24.40 -5.03
C LEU A 95 5.79 24.35 -6.47
N VAL A 96 5.96 23.16 -7.06
CA VAL A 96 6.32 23.03 -8.48
C VAL A 96 5.19 23.50 -9.39
N GLN A 97 3.97 23.03 -9.16
CA GLN A 97 2.84 23.22 -10.09
C GLN A 97 2.24 24.63 -10.02
N LYS A 98 2.21 25.24 -8.85
CA LYS A 98 1.53 26.52 -8.62
C LYS A 98 2.47 27.71 -8.48
N HIS A 99 3.66 27.47 -7.94
CA HIS A 99 4.67 28.51 -7.75
C HIS A 99 5.83 28.42 -8.75
N ASN A 100 5.76 27.47 -9.72
CA ASN A 100 6.76 27.26 -10.76
C ASN A 100 8.19 27.09 -10.22
N LEU A 101 8.34 26.55 -9.00
CA LEU A 101 9.66 26.29 -8.45
C LEU A 101 10.26 25.04 -9.11
N PRO A 102 11.56 25.07 -9.47
CA PRO A 102 12.27 23.85 -9.84
C PRO A 102 12.12 22.79 -8.72
N PHE A 103 11.93 21.52 -9.07
CA PHE A 103 11.67 20.45 -8.09
C PHE A 103 12.68 20.43 -6.95
N ARG A 104 13.97 20.59 -7.25
CA ARG A 104 15.04 20.64 -6.23
C ARG A 104 14.83 21.78 -5.22
N LYS A 105 14.39 22.94 -5.69
CA LYS A 105 14.09 24.09 -4.82
C LYS A 105 12.84 23.84 -4.00
N ALA A 106 11.78 23.30 -4.62
CA ALA A 106 10.54 22.92 -3.93
C ALA A 106 10.82 21.89 -2.82
N TYR A 107 11.67 20.89 -3.10
CA TYR A 107 12.09 19.91 -2.11
C TYR A 107 12.82 20.56 -0.91
N MET A 108 13.77 21.47 -1.16
CA MET A 108 14.50 22.17 -0.09
C MET A 108 13.56 23.05 0.76
N VAL A 109 12.60 23.73 0.13
CA VAL A 109 11.59 24.54 0.84
C VAL A 109 10.72 23.62 1.71
N THR A 110 10.24 22.53 1.16
CA THR A 110 9.45 21.53 1.89
C THR A 110 10.22 20.95 3.08
N ALA A 111 11.50 20.60 2.90
CA ALA A 111 12.34 20.10 3.99
C ALA A 111 12.48 21.12 5.12
N LYS A 112 12.65 22.41 4.81
CA LYS A 112 12.69 23.48 5.82
C LYS A 112 11.37 23.61 6.58
N ILE A 113 10.24 23.45 5.89
CA ILE A 113 8.91 23.50 6.51
C ILE A 113 8.70 22.29 7.42
N VAL A 114 9.11 21.10 6.99
CA VAL A 114 9.06 19.88 7.81
C VAL A 114 9.92 20.04 9.06
N ASN A 115 11.17 20.48 8.94
CA ASN A 115 12.05 20.72 10.09
C ASN A 115 11.48 21.75 11.06
N LEU A 116 10.82 22.78 10.56
CA LEU A 116 10.13 23.75 11.40
C LEU A 116 8.96 23.12 12.18
N ALA A 117 8.19 22.27 11.50
CA ALA A 117 7.09 21.54 12.14
C ALA A 117 7.60 20.56 13.22
N GLU A 118 8.67 19.82 12.93
CA GLU A 118 9.34 18.93 13.89
C GLU A 118 9.84 19.69 15.11
N THR A 119 10.58 20.78 14.90
CA THR A 119 11.14 21.60 15.99
C THR A 119 10.04 22.15 16.92
N LYS A 120 8.86 22.45 16.36
CA LYS A 120 7.72 22.96 17.11
C LYS A 120 6.78 21.88 17.63
N ASN A 121 7.04 20.63 17.29
CA ASN A 121 6.14 19.49 17.55
C ASN A 121 4.70 19.76 17.06
N LEU A 122 4.58 20.34 15.86
CA LEU A 122 3.34 20.66 15.19
C LEU A 122 3.21 19.84 13.90
N LYS A 123 1.98 19.63 13.45
CA LYS A 123 1.72 19.08 12.13
C LYS A 123 1.84 20.18 11.07
N LEU A 124 2.09 19.80 9.81
CA LEU A 124 2.28 20.76 8.71
C LEU A 124 1.10 21.75 8.58
N TYR A 125 -0.12 21.28 8.76
CA TYR A 125 -1.33 22.11 8.64
C TYR A 125 -1.60 22.99 9.89
N GLU A 126 -0.86 22.80 10.96
CA GLU A 126 -0.95 23.59 12.20
C GLU A 126 0.05 24.75 12.21
N LEU A 127 1.00 24.77 11.26
CA LEU A 127 1.98 25.84 11.17
C LEU A 127 1.31 27.17 10.78
N PRO A 128 1.61 28.27 11.47
CA PRO A 128 1.11 29.59 11.12
C PRO A 128 1.61 30.06 9.75
N MET A 129 0.72 30.64 8.92
CA MET A 129 1.10 31.19 7.62
C MET A 129 2.28 32.17 7.69
N LYS A 130 2.35 32.98 8.76
CA LYS A 130 3.45 33.93 8.98
C LYS A 130 4.82 33.23 8.99
N GLU A 131 4.90 32.01 9.49
CA GLU A 131 6.15 31.25 9.55
C GLU A 131 6.45 30.55 8.23
N LEU A 132 5.44 30.03 7.56
CA LEU A 132 5.57 29.45 6.22
C LEU A 132 6.10 30.51 5.24
N LYS A 133 5.59 31.75 5.30
CA LYS A 133 6.06 32.87 4.46
C LYS A 133 7.47 33.34 4.75
N LYS A 134 8.03 33.07 5.91
CA LYS A 134 9.46 33.32 6.16
C LYS A 134 10.37 32.37 5.37
N ILE A 135 9.87 31.15 5.06
CA ILE A 135 10.62 30.15 4.31
C ILE A 135 10.39 30.33 2.81
N GLU A 136 9.14 30.54 2.40
CA GLU A 136 8.74 30.82 1.01
C GLU A 136 7.72 31.94 0.99
N PRO A 137 8.15 33.19 0.66
CA PRO A 137 7.30 34.39 0.74
C PRO A 137 6.06 34.35 -0.15
N ASN A 138 6.11 33.59 -1.26
CA ASN A 138 5.02 33.50 -2.24
C ASN A 138 3.92 32.52 -1.83
N LEU A 139 4.04 31.81 -0.70
CA LEU A 139 3.00 30.91 -0.22
C LEU A 139 1.70 31.65 0.08
N ASP A 140 0.60 31.04 -0.33
CA ASP A 140 -0.77 31.52 -0.09
C ASP A 140 -1.58 30.51 0.75
N ASP A 141 -2.79 30.91 1.15
CA ASP A 141 -3.67 30.08 2.01
C ASP A 141 -4.13 28.79 1.33
N ASN A 142 -3.95 28.62 0.01
CA ASN A 142 -4.28 27.40 -0.67
C ASN A 142 -3.35 26.24 -0.25
N VAL A 143 -2.19 26.53 0.33
CA VAL A 143 -1.30 25.51 0.89
C VAL A 143 -2.03 24.62 1.90
N PHE A 144 -2.92 25.18 2.74
CA PHE A 144 -3.69 24.38 3.70
C PHE A 144 -4.72 23.45 3.07
N LYS A 145 -5.16 23.75 1.84
CA LYS A 145 -6.00 22.83 1.06
C LYS A 145 -5.20 21.61 0.59
N VAL A 146 -3.92 21.81 0.30
CA VAL A 146 -2.98 20.74 -0.08
C VAL A 146 -2.61 19.90 1.13
N LEU A 147 -2.35 20.55 2.26
CA LEU A 147 -2.04 19.90 3.53
C LEU A 147 -3.27 19.26 4.22
N ASN A 148 -4.16 18.69 3.42
CA ASN A 148 -5.37 17.99 3.87
C ASN A 148 -5.44 16.60 3.24
N LEU A 149 -5.49 15.56 4.07
CA LEU A 149 -5.51 14.16 3.63
C LEU A 149 -6.63 13.83 2.62
N ARG A 150 -7.83 14.36 2.85
CA ARG A 150 -8.96 14.11 1.94
C ARG A 150 -8.71 14.72 0.56
N ASN A 151 -8.15 15.93 0.52
CA ASN A 151 -7.83 16.61 -0.73
C ASN A 151 -6.65 15.90 -1.43
N SER A 152 -5.65 15.45 -0.70
CA SER A 152 -4.56 14.63 -1.22
C SER A 152 -5.11 13.40 -1.96
N ILE A 153 -5.93 12.58 -1.29
CA ILE A 153 -6.55 11.40 -1.90
C ILE A 153 -7.40 11.80 -3.12
N LYS A 154 -8.22 12.87 -3.01
CA LYS A 154 -9.09 13.34 -4.10
C LYS A 154 -8.31 13.78 -5.35
N SER A 155 -7.08 14.27 -5.17
CA SER A 155 -6.21 14.71 -6.27
C SER A 155 -5.62 13.57 -7.11
N LYS A 156 -5.53 12.34 -6.57
CA LYS A 156 -4.90 11.18 -7.23
C LYS A 156 -5.84 10.55 -8.28
N LYS A 157 -6.04 11.26 -9.39
CA LYS A 157 -7.02 10.92 -10.45
C LYS A 157 -6.45 10.12 -11.62
N SER A 158 -5.14 9.91 -11.70
CA SER A 158 -4.50 9.05 -12.71
C SER A 158 -5.12 7.66 -12.73
N TYR A 159 -5.00 6.94 -13.84
CA TYR A 159 -5.46 5.55 -13.93
C TYR A 159 -4.82 4.70 -12.83
N GLY A 160 -5.64 3.95 -12.09
CA GLY A 160 -5.17 3.19 -10.89
C GLY A 160 -4.93 4.04 -9.63
N GLY A 161 -5.08 5.37 -9.71
CA GLY A 161 -4.94 6.24 -8.54
C GLY A 161 -6.06 6.05 -7.52
N THR A 162 -5.77 6.45 -6.27
CA THR A 162 -6.60 6.18 -5.08
C THR A 162 -7.75 7.18 -4.88
N SER A 163 -8.07 8.05 -5.87
CA SER A 163 -9.20 8.97 -5.71
C SER A 163 -10.51 8.21 -5.49
N PHE A 164 -11.43 8.80 -4.73
CA PHE A 164 -12.73 8.18 -4.46
C PHE A 164 -13.50 7.83 -5.74
N GLU A 165 -13.34 8.62 -6.80
CA GLU A 165 -13.95 8.37 -8.11
C GLU A 165 -13.37 7.11 -8.77
N ASN A 166 -12.04 6.97 -8.74
CA ASN A 166 -11.36 5.79 -9.29
C ASN A 166 -11.73 4.52 -8.50
N ILE A 167 -11.73 4.60 -7.17
CA ILE A 167 -12.14 3.46 -6.33
C ILE A 167 -13.59 3.04 -6.64
N LYS A 168 -14.51 4.00 -6.78
CA LYS A 168 -15.90 3.68 -7.18
C LYS A 168 -15.98 3.02 -8.55
N LYS A 169 -15.19 3.49 -9.54
CA LYS A 169 -15.13 2.87 -10.87
C LYS A 169 -14.60 1.44 -10.81
N MET A 170 -13.52 1.21 -10.05
CA MET A 170 -12.94 -0.13 -9.85
C MET A 170 -13.94 -1.08 -9.18
N LEU A 171 -14.57 -0.65 -8.10
CA LEU A 171 -15.58 -1.46 -7.41
C LEU A 171 -16.76 -1.83 -8.34
N LYS A 172 -17.21 -0.88 -9.18
CA LYS A 172 -18.28 -1.14 -10.16
C LYS A 172 -17.83 -2.14 -11.23
N LYS A 173 -16.57 -2.07 -11.67
CA LYS A 173 -15.99 -3.03 -12.62
C LYS A 173 -15.96 -4.43 -12.02
N TYR A 174 -15.32 -4.63 -10.89
CA TYR A 174 -15.19 -5.94 -10.25
C TYR A 174 -16.54 -6.57 -9.87
N LYS A 175 -17.52 -5.77 -9.40
CA LYS A 175 -18.88 -6.28 -9.15
C LYS A 175 -19.62 -6.76 -10.40
N ARG A 176 -19.21 -6.32 -11.60
CA ARG A 176 -19.79 -6.83 -12.87
C ARG A 176 -19.09 -8.12 -13.32
N GLU A 177 -17.78 -8.20 -13.11
CA GLU A 177 -16.96 -9.37 -13.49
C GLU A 177 -17.17 -10.55 -12.54
N SER A 178 -17.65 -10.34 -11.31
CA SER A 178 -17.95 -11.38 -10.32
C SER A 178 -19.40 -11.90 -10.36
N LYS A 179 -20.22 -11.47 -11.33
CA LYS A 179 -21.55 -12.01 -11.65
C LYS A 179 -21.46 -12.94 -12.86
#